data_e789a1955cacf70695dd476fef7b4600
#
_entry.id   e789a1955cacf70695dd476fef7b4600
#
_cell.length_a   1.000
_cell.length_b   1.000
_cell.length_c   1.000
_cell.angle_alpha   90.00
_cell.angle_beta   90.00
_cell.angle_gamma   90.00
#
_symmetry.space_group_name_H-M   'P 1'
#
loop_
_entity.id
_entity.type
_entity.pdbx_description
1 polymer ?
#
loop_
_entity_poly.entity_id
_entity_poly.type
_entity_poly.pdbx_seq_one_letter_code
_entity_poly.pdbx_strand_id
1 'polypeptide(L)'
;MDLNRRGFLTFAGAVAAVLGINRKAKAAGELNKLRGRTYVAACPPVKASIPRTPGPQRIMMIGGHPDDADIICGCTAAKLIAKGCRVKFVAACNGDIGHHKLSRAETAATRRQETLNAAKVWGLDSYDIYGFGDARCPNTIEAREMVARKIQEFEPDIIMTHRDCDYHVDHRTIGTLVKDCGYMLGCPHWIEGSKALRRRPLILLMSDVFTVPRLMRPDILVDADPYIEKWCDALNCQVSQFYEWLPWDKGTEDEVAAIGDRTTNIAGRNAYLMKYWAKRKVNDAKRFADAWREQYPGKPVPKMVESYEISEYGRPPIEEDFELLMG
;
A
#
# COMPACT_ATOMS: atom_id res chain seq x y z
N MET A 1 6.00 12.56 -47.34
CA MET A 1 6.30 13.77 -46.56
C MET A 1 7.26 13.39 -45.45
N ASP A 2 8.54 13.64 -45.67
CA ASP A 2 9.57 13.35 -44.65
C ASP A 2 9.53 14.42 -43.56
N LEU A 3 9.08 14.03 -42.39
CA LEU A 3 9.21 14.85 -41.19
C LEU A 3 10.66 14.77 -40.67
N ASN A 4 11.42 15.76 -41.14
CA ASN A 4 12.81 15.96 -40.83
C ASN A 4 13.02 16.12 -39.29
N ARG A 5 14.05 15.47 -38.71
CA ARG A 5 14.46 15.53 -37.29
C ARG A 5 14.53 16.97 -36.71
N ARG A 6 14.76 17.97 -37.55
CA ARG A 6 14.75 19.40 -37.17
C ARG A 6 13.35 19.91 -36.79
N GLY A 7 12.28 19.46 -37.46
CA GLY A 7 10.90 19.86 -37.15
C GLY A 7 10.41 19.33 -35.81
N PHE A 8 10.82 18.12 -35.44
CA PHE A 8 10.46 17.51 -34.14
C PHE A 8 11.09 18.25 -32.95
N LEU A 9 12.35 18.66 -33.07
CA LEU A 9 13.06 19.44 -32.05
C LEU A 9 12.48 20.88 -31.91
N THR A 10 11.94 21.45 -32.95
CA THR A 10 11.31 22.80 -32.94
C THR A 10 9.93 22.72 -32.26
N PHE A 11 9.16 21.66 -32.50
CA PHE A 11 7.84 21.46 -31.90
C PHE A 11 7.94 21.19 -30.41
N ALA A 12 8.85 20.31 -30.01
CA ALA A 12 9.16 20.08 -28.60
C ALA A 12 9.68 21.35 -27.90
N GLY A 13 10.35 22.25 -28.64
CA GLY A 13 10.78 23.56 -28.19
C GLY A 13 9.65 24.53 -27.89
N ALA A 14 8.63 24.57 -28.73
CA ALA A 14 7.49 25.48 -28.58
C ALA A 14 6.55 25.07 -27.42
N VAL A 15 6.28 23.77 -27.26
CA VAL A 15 5.41 23.24 -26.17
C VAL A 15 6.00 23.55 -24.78
N ALA A 16 7.33 23.50 -24.66
CA ALA A 16 7.96 23.81 -23.38
C ALA A 16 8.06 25.32 -23.08
N ALA A 17 8.02 26.17 -24.07
CA ALA A 17 7.94 27.62 -23.88
C ALA A 17 6.55 28.07 -23.40
N VAL A 18 5.48 27.40 -23.87
CA VAL A 18 4.10 27.64 -23.44
C VAL A 18 3.86 27.20 -21.97
N LEU A 19 4.63 26.22 -21.48
CA LEU A 19 4.53 25.74 -20.09
C LEU A 19 5.43 26.50 -19.09
N GLY A 20 6.10 27.59 -19.52
CA GLY A 20 6.92 28.43 -18.63
C GLY A 20 8.17 27.75 -18.06
N ILE A 21 8.63 26.66 -18.67
CA ILE A 21 9.80 25.91 -18.21
C ILE A 21 11.07 26.59 -18.75
N ASN A 22 11.79 27.28 -17.87
CA ASN A 22 13.02 28.00 -18.21
C ASN A 22 14.18 27.02 -18.47
N ARG A 23 14.70 26.98 -19.71
CA ARG A 23 15.27 25.80 -20.39
C ARG A 23 16.79 25.64 -20.40
N LYS A 24 17.63 26.43 -19.75
CA LYS A 24 19.05 26.39 -20.21
C LYS A 24 20.08 25.65 -19.35
N ALA A 25 19.83 25.26 -18.14
CA ALA A 25 20.88 24.55 -17.37
C ALA A 25 20.34 23.56 -16.32
N LYS A 26 19.07 23.68 -15.96
CA LYS A 26 18.51 22.92 -14.83
C LYS A 26 17.95 21.54 -15.22
N ALA A 27 17.40 21.37 -16.39
CA ALA A 27 16.62 20.18 -16.76
C ALA A 27 17.39 18.85 -16.70
N ALA A 28 18.63 18.79 -17.19
CA ALA A 28 19.42 17.55 -17.11
C ALA A 28 19.97 17.30 -15.69
N GLY A 29 20.31 18.35 -14.96
CA GLY A 29 20.73 18.28 -13.56
C GLY A 29 19.57 17.98 -12.61
N GLU A 30 18.36 18.47 -12.94
CA GLU A 30 17.14 18.20 -12.17
C GLU A 30 16.56 16.83 -12.45
N LEU A 31 16.58 16.32 -13.69
CA LEU A 31 16.21 14.91 -13.99
C LEU A 31 17.16 13.90 -13.31
N ASN A 32 18.45 14.20 -13.21
CA ASN A 32 19.39 13.38 -12.46
C ASN A 32 19.23 13.55 -10.95
N LYS A 33 18.72 14.67 -10.48
CA LYS A 33 18.36 14.91 -9.08
C LYS A 33 17.02 14.29 -8.69
N LEU A 34 16.10 14.04 -9.62
CA LEU A 34 14.85 13.31 -9.43
C LEU A 34 15.08 11.80 -9.23
N ARG A 35 16.22 11.27 -9.68
CA ARG A 35 16.63 9.90 -9.38
C ARG A 35 17.08 9.82 -7.91
N GLY A 36 16.15 9.46 -7.03
CA GLY A 36 16.40 9.26 -5.61
C GLY A 36 15.78 10.29 -4.66
N ARG A 37 15.12 11.34 -5.17
CA ARG A 37 14.34 12.26 -4.33
C ARG A 37 12.93 11.71 -4.10
N THR A 38 12.41 11.97 -2.92
CA THR A 38 11.00 11.74 -2.61
C THR A 38 10.10 12.64 -3.46
N TYR A 39 8.87 12.20 -3.72
CA TYR A 39 7.88 13.01 -4.43
C TYR A 39 7.63 14.35 -3.71
N VAL A 40 7.61 14.35 -2.38
CA VAL A 40 7.46 15.55 -1.53
C VAL A 40 8.52 16.60 -1.83
N ALA A 41 9.79 16.18 -1.97
CA ALA A 41 10.89 17.08 -2.29
C ALA A 41 10.93 17.50 -3.77
N ALA A 42 10.40 16.67 -4.66
CA ALA A 42 10.39 16.90 -6.11
C ALA A 42 9.15 17.64 -6.61
N CYS A 43 7.99 17.39 -6.01
CA CYS A 43 6.69 17.93 -6.39
C CYS A 43 5.96 18.39 -5.13
N PRO A 44 5.91 19.69 -4.87
CA PRO A 44 5.16 20.21 -3.72
C PRO A 44 3.68 19.87 -3.83
N PRO A 45 2.96 19.77 -2.71
CA PRO A 45 1.54 19.49 -2.71
C PRO A 45 0.75 20.55 -3.49
N VAL A 46 -0.32 20.13 -4.14
CA VAL A 46 -1.22 21.04 -4.86
C VAL A 46 -2.35 21.50 -3.94
N LYS A 47 -2.94 22.66 -4.25
CA LYS A 47 -4.14 23.12 -3.56
C LYS A 47 -5.32 22.22 -3.96
N ALA A 48 -6.09 21.77 -2.98
CA ALA A 48 -7.29 20.97 -3.24
C ALA A 48 -8.31 21.78 -4.07
N SER A 49 -8.72 21.23 -5.20
CA SER A 49 -9.77 21.82 -6.05
C SER A 49 -11.18 21.43 -5.58
N ILE A 50 -11.31 20.27 -4.93
CA ILE A 50 -12.58 19.76 -4.39
C ILE A 50 -12.35 19.46 -2.91
N PRO A 51 -13.13 20.14 -2.00
CA PRO A 51 -12.98 19.93 -0.58
C PRO A 51 -13.35 18.49 -0.18
N ARG A 52 -12.77 18.02 0.90
CA ARG A 52 -13.11 16.74 1.50
C ARG A 52 -14.51 16.79 2.13
N THR A 53 -15.20 15.66 2.12
CA THR A 53 -16.43 15.49 2.90
C THR A 53 -16.09 15.66 4.40
N PRO A 54 -16.86 16.47 5.16
CA PRO A 54 -16.67 16.62 6.59
C PRO A 54 -16.73 15.27 7.34
N GLY A 55 -15.97 15.17 8.44
CA GLY A 55 -15.92 13.96 9.26
C GLY A 55 -14.51 13.33 9.30
N PRO A 56 -14.34 12.15 9.94
CA PRO A 56 -13.09 11.42 9.98
C PRO A 56 -12.59 11.08 8.57
N GLN A 57 -11.28 11.16 8.36
CA GLN A 57 -10.69 10.68 7.10
C GLN A 57 -10.84 9.17 6.97
N ARG A 58 -11.12 8.70 5.77
CA ARG A 58 -11.36 7.29 5.46
C ARG A 58 -10.20 6.75 4.65
N ILE A 59 -9.58 5.71 5.17
CA ILE A 59 -8.39 5.08 4.57
C ILE A 59 -8.74 3.63 4.24
N MET A 60 -8.48 3.22 3.01
CA MET A 60 -8.68 1.84 2.57
C MET A 60 -7.33 1.23 2.19
N MET A 61 -6.98 0.09 2.78
CA MET A 61 -5.75 -0.65 2.48
C MET A 61 -6.15 -1.95 1.82
N ILE A 62 -5.75 -2.12 0.55
CA ILE A 62 -6.20 -3.23 -0.30
C ILE A 62 -5.00 -4.09 -0.66
N GLY A 63 -4.95 -5.31 -0.09
CA GLY A 63 -3.98 -6.35 -0.41
C GLY A 63 -4.53 -7.44 -1.32
N GLY A 64 -3.68 -8.35 -1.77
CA GLY A 64 -4.07 -9.55 -2.49
C GLY A 64 -4.70 -10.58 -1.56
N HIS A 65 -4.12 -10.80 -0.39
CA HIS A 65 -4.48 -11.86 0.55
C HIS A 65 -4.74 -11.34 1.97
N PRO A 66 -5.38 -12.17 2.83
CA PRO A 66 -5.64 -11.83 4.23
C PRO A 66 -4.34 -11.88 5.06
N ASP A 67 -3.51 -10.88 5.02
CA ASP A 67 -2.30 -10.62 5.80
C ASP A 67 -1.45 -9.50 5.16
N ASP A 68 -1.60 -9.24 3.85
CA ASP A 68 -0.77 -8.25 3.14
C ASP A 68 -0.84 -6.86 3.78
N ALA A 69 -2.06 -6.37 4.03
CA ALA A 69 -2.26 -5.06 4.65
C ALA A 69 -1.71 -5.03 6.08
N ASP A 70 -1.85 -6.12 6.84
CA ASP A 70 -1.31 -6.27 8.18
C ASP A 70 0.21 -6.18 8.18
N ILE A 71 0.87 -6.95 7.29
CA ILE A 71 2.33 -7.00 7.19
C ILE A 71 2.89 -5.65 6.75
N ILE A 72 2.29 -5.03 5.72
CA ILE A 72 2.93 -3.91 4.99
C ILE A 72 2.48 -2.55 5.54
N CYS A 73 1.21 -2.41 5.91
CA CYS A 73 0.58 -1.14 6.28
C CYS A 73 0.12 -1.07 7.74
N GLY A 74 0.31 -2.12 8.53
CA GLY A 74 -0.31 -2.24 9.86
C GLY A 74 0.10 -1.14 10.83
N CYS A 75 1.38 -0.75 10.87
CA CYS A 75 1.83 0.32 11.73
C CYS A 75 1.26 1.69 11.29
N THR A 76 1.18 1.94 9.99
CA THR A 76 0.52 3.12 9.42
C THR A 76 -0.97 3.13 9.76
N ALA A 77 -1.66 1.98 9.67
CA ALA A 77 -3.05 1.86 10.08
C ALA A 77 -3.24 2.22 11.56
N ALA A 78 -2.40 1.67 12.45
CA ALA A 78 -2.45 1.99 13.88
C ALA A 78 -2.25 3.49 14.14
N LYS A 79 -1.28 4.13 13.45
CA LYS A 79 -1.07 5.58 13.52
C LYS A 79 -2.30 6.36 13.10
N LEU A 80 -2.90 6.01 11.96
CA LEU A 80 -4.06 6.71 11.41
C LEU A 80 -5.30 6.53 12.28
N ILE A 81 -5.54 5.34 12.83
CA ILE A 81 -6.61 5.08 13.80
C ILE A 81 -6.42 5.93 15.06
N ALA A 82 -5.20 6.01 15.59
CA ALA A 82 -4.89 6.86 16.74
C ALA A 82 -5.13 8.35 16.47
N LYS A 83 -5.02 8.80 15.21
CA LYS A 83 -5.40 10.14 14.75
C LYS A 83 -6.92 10.31 14.48
N GLY A 84 -7.74 9.31 14.76
CA GLY A 84 -9.19 9.36 14.56
C GLY A 84 -9.67 9.05 13.15
N CYS A 85 -8.83 8.49 12.28
CA CYS A 85 -9.25 8.04 10.96
C CYS A 85 -10.07 6.75 11.05
N ARG A 86 -10.97 6.57 10.09
CA ARG A 86 -11.65 5.30 9.82
C ARG A 86 -10.79 4.50 8.86
N VAL A 87 -10.35 3.31 9.28
CA VAL A 87 -9.48 2.47 8.48
C VAL A 87 -10.18 1.15 8.16
N LYS A 88 -10.15 0.77 6.88
CA LYS A 88 -10.65 -0.50 6.38
C LYS A 88 -9.50 -1.27 5.71
N PHE A 89 -9.34 -2.55 6.05
CA PHE A 89 -8.51 -3.47 5.29
C PHE A 89 -9.35 -4.29 4.33
N VAL A 90 -8.76 -4.65 3.21
CA VAL A 90 -9.37 -5.48 2.16
C VAL A 90 -8.34 -6.49 1.67
N ALA A 91 -8.75 -7.75 1.58
CA ALA A 91 -8.08 -8.78 0.81
C ALA A 91 -8.91 -9.08 -0.46
N ALA A 92 -8.30 -9.05 -1.64
CA ALA A 92 -8.98 -9.39 -2.88
C ALA A 92 -9.33 -10.88 -2.93
N CYS A 93 -8.39 -11.72 -2.52
CA CYS A 93 -8.50 -13.17 -2.50
C CYS A 93 -8.68 -13.71 -1.08
N ASN A 94 -9.21 -14.92 -0.99
CA ASN A 94 -9.52 -15.57 0.28
C ASN A 94 -8.36 -16.38 0.88
N GLY A 95 -7.23 -16.50 0.16
CA GLY A 95 -6.03 -17.21 0.59
C GLY A 95 -6.18 -18.72 0.72
N ASP A 96 -7.12 -19.33 0.00
CA ASP A 96 -7.56 -20.73 0.16
C ASP A 96 -6.53 -21.80 -0.24
N ILE A 97 -5.43 -21.42 -0.93
CA ILE A 97 -4.33 -22.34 -1.23
C ILE A 97 -3.12 -22.19 -0.28
N GLY A 98 -3.17 -21.23 0.64
CA GLY A 98 -2.08 -20.94 1.54
C GLY A 98 -2.04 -21.85 2.78
N HIS A 99 -2.13 -23.18 2.60
CA HIS A 99 -1.92 -24.16 3.68
C HIS A 99 -1.58 -25.55 3.13
N HIS A 100 -0.65 -26.26 3.80
CA HIS A 100 -0.13 -27.55 3.37
C HIS A 100 -0.91 -28.77 3.88
N LYS A 101 -1.86 -28.57 4.82
CA LYS A 101 -2.65 -29.66 5.45
C LYS A 101 -4.15 -29.46 5.29
N LEU A 102 -4.65 -28.24 5.45
CA LEU A 102 -6.06 -27.92 5.35
C LEU A 102 -6.53 -27.96 3.91
N SER A 103 -7.78 -28.37 3.70
CA SER A 103 -8.44 -28.20 2.40
C SER A 103 -8.63 -26.71 2.07
N ARG A 104 -8.90 -26.39 0.81
CA ARG A 104 -9.16 -25.02 0.37
C ARG A 104 -10.30 -24.34 1.16
N ALA A 105 -11.39 -25.07 1.41
CA ALA A 105 -12.53 -24.55 2.15
C ALA A 105 -12.19 -24.28 3.62
N GLU A 106 -11.48 -25.21 4.28
CA GLU A 106 -11.03 -25.04 5.65
C GLU A 106 -10.03 -23.89 5.77
N THR A 107 -9.08 -23.79 4.82
CA THR A 107 -8.09 -22.69 4.80
C THR A 107 -8.80 -21.34 4.68
N ALA A 108 -9.71 -21.18 3.72
CA ALA A 108 -10.46 -19.92 3.56
C ALA A 108 -11.28 -19.56 4.80
N ALA A 109 -11.93 -20.56 5.43
CA ALA A 109 -12.71 -20.33 6.65
C ALA A 109 -11.83 -19.92 7.85
N THR A 110 -10.69 -20.61 8.03
CA THR A 110 -9.71 -20.32 9.08
C THR A 110 -9.14 -18.92 8.91
N ARG A 111 -8.63 -18.59 7.71
CA ARG A 111 -8.06 -17.27 7.42
C ARG A 111 -9.07 -16.13 7.60
N ARG A 112 -10.34 -16.37 7.21
CA ARG A 112 -11.40 -15.40 7.46
C ARG A 112 -11.58 -15.11 8.96
N GLN A 113 -11.58 -16.16 9.80
CA GLN A 113 -11.73 -15.97 11.25
C GLN A 113 -10.52 -15.26 11.86
N GLU A 114 -9.32 -15.63 11.42
CA GLU A 114 -8.07 -14.99 11.85
C GLU A 114 -8.03 -13.51 11.45
N THR A 115 -8.46 -13.18 10.23
CA THR A 115 -8.63 -11.80 9.73
C THR A 115 -9.56 -10.99 10.63
N LEU A 116 -10.72 -11.55 11.03
CA LEU A 116 -11.66 -10.88 11.94
C LEU A 116 -11.06 -10.66 13.34
N ASN A 117 -10.22 -11.56 13.80
CA ASN A 117 -9.51 -11.40 15.07
C ASN A 117 -8.44 -10.29 14.97
N ALA A 118 -7.65 -10.27 13.90
CA ALA A 118 -6.68 -9.21 13.64
C ALA A 118 -7.35 -7.83 13.51
N ALA A 119 -8.51 -7.76 12.84
CA ALA A 119 -9.29 -6.52 12.71
C ALA A 119 -9.66 -5.89 14.06
N LYS A 120 -10.01 -6.72 15.07
CA LYS A 120 -10.31 -6.25 16.42
C LYS A 120 -9.08 -5.69 17.11
N VAL A 121 -7.93 -6.35 16.96
CA VAL A 121 -6.65 -5.87 17.51
C VAL A 121 -6.28 -4.52 16.91
N TRP A 122 -6.39 -4.37 15.59
CA TRP A 122 -6.14 -3.10 14.91
C TRP A 122 -7.12 -2.00 15.33
N GLY A 123 -8.39 -2.33 15.56
CA GLY A 123 -9.49 -1.38 15.71
C GLY A 123 -10.00 -0.86 14.36
N LEU A 124 -10.05 -1.73 13.36
CA LEU A 124 -10.54 -1.40 12.01
C LEU A 124 -12.05 -1.21 11.99
N ASP A 125 -12.54 -0.40 11.06
CA ASP A 125 -13.97 -0.34 10.72
C ASP A 125 -14.46 -1.68 10.19
N SER A 126 -13.69 -2.30 9.29
CA SER A 126 -13.89 -3.66 8.80
C SER A 126 -12.61 -4.21 8.18
N TYR A 127 -12.56 -5.53 8.07
CA TYR A 127 -11.61 -6.25 7.22
C TYR A 127 -12.42 -7.12 6.26
N ASP A 128 -12.50 -6.70 5.01
CA ASP A 128 -13.32 -7.35 3.99
C ASP A 128 -12.47 -8.30 3.15
N ILE A 129 -13.06 -9.42 2.72
CA ILE A 129 -12.47 -10.34 1.73
C ILE A 129 -13.40 -10.35 0.54
N TYR A 130 -12.91 -9.96 -0.65
CA TYR A 130 -13.75 -9.86 -1.86
C TYR A 130 -14.14 -11.22 -2.45
N GLY A 131 -13.49 -12.30 -2.01
CA GLY A 131 -13.92 -13.66 -2.30
C GLY A 131 -13.35 -14.27 -3.58
N PHE A 132 -12.42 -13.64 -4.27
CA PHE A 132 -11.66 -14.33 -5.31
C PHE A 132 -10.84 -15.47 -4.67
N GLY A 133 -10.72 -16.60 -5.37
CA GLY A 133 -9.81 -17.66 -4.96
C GLY A 133 -8.36 -17.19 -5.05
N ASP A 134 -7.50 -17.73 -4.20
CA ASP A 134 -6.08 -17.45 -4.23
C ASP A 134 -5.45 -17.92 -5.56
N ALA A 135 -4.55 -17.12 -6.12
CA ALA A 135 -3.99 -17.20 -7.47
C ALA A 135 -5.04 -17.07 -8.60
N ARG A 136 -6.23 -16.52 -8.30
CA ARG A 136 -7.36 -16.42 -9.22
C ARG A 136 -8.03 -15.05 -9.26
N CYS A 137 -7.37 -14.01 -8.77
CA CYS A 137 -7.87 -12.64 -8.92
C CYS A 137 -7.96 -12.29 -10.41
N PRO A 138 -9.15 -12.11 -10.99
CA PRO A 138 -9.28 -11.90 -12.41
C PRO A 138 -9.03 -10.43 -12.79
N ASN A 139 -8.35 -10.20 -13.91
CA ASN A 139 -8.25 -8.86 -14.49
C ASN A 139 -9.31 -8.69 -15.59
N THR A 140 -10.55 -8.53 -15.18
CA THR A 140 -11.72 -8.38 -16.08
C THR A 140 -12.47 -7.08 -15.77
N ILE A 141 -13.40 -6.72 -16.67
CA ILE A 141 -14.28 -5.55 -16.48
C ILE A 141 -15.13 -5.72 -15.22
N GLU A 142 -15.70 -6.91 -15.01
CA GLU A 142 -16.58 -7.22 -13.88
C GLU A 142 -15.83 -7.12 -12.55
N ALA A 143 -14.59 -7.61 -12.49
CA ALA A 143 -13.75 -7.50 -11.30
C ALA A 143 -13.41 -6.03 -11.01
N ARG A 144 -13.09 -5.25 -12.04
CA ARG A 144 -12.80 -3.82 -11.92
C ARG A 144 -14.02 -3.06 -11.41
N GLU A 145 -15.20 -3.32 -11.97
CA GLU A 145 -16.45 -2.70 -11.50
C GLU A 145 -16.79 -3.09 -10.07
N MET A 146 -16.58 -4.34 -9.68
CA MET A 146 -16.78 -4.79 -8.31
C MET A 146 -15.83 -4.05 -7.35
N VAL A 147 -14.55 -3.95 -7.66
CA VAL A 147 -13.57 -3.19 -6.87
C VAL A 147 -13.98 -1.72 -6.77
N ALA A 148 -14.38 -1.11 -7.89
CA ALA A 148 -14.83 0.27 -7.93
C ALA A 148 -16.07 0.52 -7.05
N ARG A 149 -17.08 -0.36 -7.09
CA ARG A 149 -18.24 -0.26 -6.22
C ARG A 149 -17.86 -0.29 -4.74
N LYS A 150 -16.96 -1.19 -4.36
CA LYS A 150 -16.45 -1.28 -2.98
C LYS A 150 -15.70 -0.03 -2.53
N ILE A 151 -14.94 0.57 -3.42
CA ILE A 151 -14.27 1.86 -3.18
C ILE A 151 -15.32 2.97 -3.05
N GLN A 152 -16.31 3.02 -3.95
CA GLN A 152 -17.38 4.02 -3.92
C GLN A 152 -18.27 3.90 -2.68
N GLU A 153 -18.57 2.69 -2.20
CA GLU A 153 -19.33 2.44 -0.97
C GLU A 153 -18.61 2.99 0.28
N PHE A 154 -17.30 2.84 0.36
CA PHE A 154 -16.52 3.33 1.51
C PHE A 154 -16.12 4.80 1.35
N GLU A 155 -16.02 5.33 0.13
CA GLU A 155 -15.58 6.70 -0.19
C GLU A 155 -14.25 7.08 0.47
N PRO A 156 -13.14 6.36 0.22
CA PRO A 156 -11.87 6.63 0.87
C PRO A 156 -11.25 7.94 0.42
N ASP A 157 -10.56 8.64 1.33
CA ASP A 157 -9.70 9.77 1.03
C ASP A 157 -8.35 9.32 0.48
N ILE A 158 -7.86 8.17 1.00
CA ILE A 158 -6.59 7.55 0.62
C ILE A 158 -6.81 6.04 0.44
N ILE A 159 -6.23 5.49 -0.62
CA ILE A 159 -6.12 4.05 -0.84
C ILE A 159 -4.64 3.67 -0.81
N MET A 160 -4.30 2.57 -0.12
CA MET A 160 -3.00 1.93 -0.19
C MET A 160 -3.15 0.56 -0.84
N THR A 161 -2.31 0.25 -1.84
CA THR A 161 -2.40 -1.03 -2.57
C THR A 161 -1.03 -1.46 -3.11
N HIS A 162 -0.95 -2.66 -3.68
CA HIS A 162 0.28 -3.16 -4.30
C HIS A 162 0.68 -2.37 -5.54
N ARG A 163 1.97 -2.40 -5.85
CA ARG A 163 2.47 -2.06 -7.19
C ARG A 163 2.07 -3.17 -8.17
N ASP A 164 2.11 -2.84 -9.46
CA ASP A 164 1.85 -3.81 -10.56
C ASP A 164 3.08 -4.66 -10.93
N CYS A 165 4.12 -4.59 -10.12
CA CYS A 165 5.31 -5.42 -10.21
C CYS A 165 5.53 -6.12 -8.87
N ASP A 166 5.22 -7.41 -8.82
CA ASP A 166 5.30 -8.24 -7.62
C ASP A 166 5.49 -9.70 -8.04
N TYR A 167 5.97 -10.56 -7.11
CA TYR A 167 6.09 -11.99 -7.39
C TYR A 167 4.71 -12.65 -7.54
N HIS A 168 3.71 -12.19 -6.78
CA HIS A 168 2.40 -12.81 -6.76
C HIS A 168 1.45 -12.20 -7.80
N VAL A 169 0.77 -13.05 -8.56
CA VAL A 169 -0.17 -12.61 -9.60
C VAL A 169 -1.31 -11.77 -9.02
N ASP A 170 -1.87 -12.17 -7.88
CA ASP A 170 -3.00 -11.46 -7.25
C ASP A 170 -2.59 -10.07 -6.76
N HIS A 171 -1.36 -9.90 -6.23
CA HIS A 171 -0.84 -8.59 -5.86
C HIS A 171 -0.79 -7.65 -7.06
N ARG A 172 -0.22 -8.13 -8.18
CA ARG A 172 -0.17 -7.34 -9.44
C ARG A 172 -1.56 -7.01 -9.94
N THR A 173 -2.46 -8.00 -9.91
CA THR A 173 -3.81 -7.84 -10.44
C THR A 173 -4.61 -6.83 -9.62
N ILE A 174 -4.66 -6.97 -8.29
CA ILE A 174 -5.43 -6.02 -7.48
C ILE A 174 -4.82 -4.61 -7.52
N GLY A 175 -3.49 -4.49 -7.53
CA GLY A 175 -2.83 -3.21 -7.72
C GLY A 175 -3.18 -2.55 -9.05
N THR A 176 -3.29 -3.33 -10.13
CA THR A 176 -3.74 -2.87 -11.45
C THR A 176 -5.21 -2.46 -11.42
N LEU A 177 -6.11 -3.29 -10.89
CA LEU A 177 -7.54 -2.98 -10.81
C LEU A 177 -7.82 -1.69 -10.06
N VAL A 178 -7.14 -1.46 -8.92
CA VAL A 178 -7.28 -0.23 -8.13
C VAL A 178 -6.80 0.99 -8.92
N LYS A 179 -5.65 0.91 -9.59
CA LYS A 179 -5.15 2.02 -10.42
C LYS A 179 -6.06 2.32 -11.59
N ASP A 180 -6.55 1.28 -12.28
CA ASP A 180 -7.49 1.42 -13.39
C ASP A 180 -8.80 2.10 -12.96
N CYS A 181 -9.23 1.90 -11.73
CA CYS A 181 -10.38 2.60 -11.16
C CYS A 181 -10.13 4.09 -10.95
N GLY A 182 -8.89 4.51 -10.68
CA GLY A 182 -8.55 5.83 -10.16
C GLY A 182 -9.25 7.01 -10.82
N TYR A 183 -9.15 7.14 -12.15
CA TYR A 183 -9.87 8.16 -12.91
C TYR A 183 -11.38 7.89 -12.96
N MET A 184 -11.76 6.62 -13.21
CA MET A 184 -13.12 6.22 -13.52
C MET A 184 -14.08 6.35 -12.32
N LEU A 185 -13.56 6.29 -11.08
CA LEU A 185 -14.36 6.51 -9.85
C LEU A 185 -15.13 7.83 -9.87
N GLY A 186 -14.67 8.84 -10.60
CA GLY A 186 -15.33 10.13 -10.72
C GLY A 186 -16.30 10.24 -11.90
N CYS A 187 -16.50 9.20 -12.71
CA CYS A 187 -17.34 9.21 -13.91
C CYS A 187 -18.78 8.75 -13.56
N PRO A 188 -19.80 9.64 -13.63
CA PRO A 188 -21.15 9.33 -13.15
C PRO A 188 -21.85 8.20 -13.91
N HIS A 189 -21.46 7.98 -15.16
CA HIS A 189 -22.10 6.97 -16.04
C HIS A 189 -21.23 5.72 -16.23
N TRP A 190 -20.16 5.55 -15.44
CA TRP A 190 -19.29 4.38 -15.60
C TRP A 190 -19.97 3.10 -15.12
N ILE A 191 -20.55 3.13 -13.94
CA ILE A 191 -21.22 1.96 -13.35
C ILE A 191 -22.64 2.37 -12.98
N GLU A 192 -23.62 1.74 -13.62
CA GLU A 192 -25.03 2.02 -13.36
C GLU A 192 -25.39 1.80 -11.88
N GLY A 193 -26.11 2.75 -11.29
CA GLY A 193 -26.56 2.72 -9.90
C GLY A 193 -25.45 2.95 -8.87
N SER A 194 -24.21 3.25 -9.28
CA SER A 194 -23.13 3.62 -8.35
C SER A 194 -23.02 5.13 -8.18
N LYS A 195 -22.40 5.55 -7.06
CA LYS A 195 -22.14 6.96 -6.75
C LYS A 195 -20.74 7.36 -7.24
N ALA A 196 -20.66 8.30 -8.17
CA ALA A 196 -19.37 8.84 -8.60
C ALA A 196 -18.68 9.63 -7.45
N LEU A 197 -17.39 9.42 -7.28
CA LEU A 197 -16.59 10.16 -6.31
C LEU A 197 -16.04 11.44 -6.93
N ARG A 198 -16.66 12.58 -6.66
CA ARG A 198 -16.15 13.87 -7.16
C ARG A 198 -14.74 14.15 -6.68
N ARG A 199 -14.43 13.86 -5.42
CA ARG A 199 -13.07 13.86 -4.89
C ARG A 199 -12.52 12.44 -4.92
N ARG A 200 -11.70 12.15 -5.91
CA ARG A 200 -11.02 10.85 -6.04
C ARG A 200 -10.03 10.64 -4.90
N PRO A 201 -9.74 9.40 -4.49
CA PRO A 201 -8.73 9.12 -3.46
C PRO A 201 -7.31 9.45 -3.95
N LEU A 202 -6.44 9.81 -3.03
CA LEU A 202 -5.01 9.64 -3.23
C LEU A 202 -4.70 8.13 -3.23
N ILE A 203 -3.92 7.65 -4.20
CA ILE A 203 -3.50 6.26 -4.26
C ILE A 203 -2.01 6.18 -3.89
N LEU A 204 -1.72 5.37 -2.89
CA LEU A 204 -0.37 5.06 -2.43
C LEU A 204 -0.04 3.60 -2.77
N LEU A 205 1.16 3.37 -3.26
CA LEU A 205 1.65 2.04 -3.56
C LEU A 205 2.54 1.57 -2.41
N MET A 206 2.24 0.38 -1.89
CA MET A 206 2.91 -0.24 -0.76
C MET A 206 4.35 -0.64 -1.10
N SER A 207 5.21 -0.65 -0.09
CA SER A 207 6.61 -1.03 -0.22
C SER A 207 6.82 -2.44 -0.78
N ASP A 208 7.77 -2.55 -1.69
CA ASP A 208 8.30 -3.81 -2.20
C ASP A 208 9.83 -3.73 -2.44
N VAL A 209 10.41 -4.81 -2.93
CA VAL A 209 11.84 -4.92 -3.24
C VAL A 209 12.10 -5.21 -4.72
N PHE A 210 11.07 -5.16 -5.56
CA PHE A 210 11.20 -5.48 -6.99
C PHE A 210 11.88 -4.34 -7.75
N THR A 211 12.72 -4.73 -8.71
CA THR A 211 13.57 -3.81 -9.48
C THR A 211 13.07 -3.59 -10.89
N VAL A 212 12.12 -4.40 -11.36
CA VAL A 212 11.55 -4.32 -12.70
C VAL A 212 10.09 -3.88 -12.60
N PRO A 213 9.64 -2.86 -13.31
CA PRO A 213 10.38 -2.03 -14.30
C PRO A 213 11.34 -1.02 -13.64
N ARG A 214 11.20 -0.72 -12.37
CA ARG A 214 12.05 0.19 -11.59
C ARG A 214 11.91 -0.05 -10.09
N LEU A 215 12.88 0.40 -9.33
CA LEU A 215 12.79 0.44 -7.87
C LEU A 215 11.63 1.34 -7.41
N MET A 216 11.06 0.98 -6.27
CA MET A 216 10.10 1.82 -5.56
C MET A 216 10.70 3.18 -5.20
N ARG A 217 9.90 4.24 -5.31
CA ARG A 217 10.24 5.59 -4.88
C ARG A 217 9.70 5.81 -3.46
N PRO A 218 10.54 6.23 -2.49
CA PRO A 218 10.12 6.45 -1.11
C PRO A 218 9.49 7.84 -0.91
N ASP A 219 8.31 8.07 -1.47
CA ASP A 219 7.67 9.38 -1.44
C ASP A 219 7.14 9.74 -0.06
N ILE A 220 6.66 8.76 0.70
CA ILE A 220 6.16 8.92 2.06
C ILE A 220 6.77 7.83 2.94
N LEU A 221 7.36 8.24 4.05
CA LEU A 221 7.93 7.36 5.06
C LEU A 221 7.19 7.53 6.39
N VAL A 222 6.82 6.44 7.01
CA VAL A 222 6.09 6.43 8.29
C VAL A 222 6.91 5.67 9.33
N ASP A 223 7.14 6.30 10.48
CA ASP A 223 7.77 5.65 11.63
C ASP A 223 6.90 4.50 12.14
N ALA A 224 7.43 3.29 12.08
CA ALA A 224 6.75 2.08 12.52
C ALA A 224 7.10 1.68 13.96
N ASP A 225 8.19 2.19 14.53
CA ASP A 225 8.68 1.79 15.85
C ASP A 225 7.61 1.90 16.95
N PRO A 226 6.80 2.98 17.04
CA PRO A 226 5.80 3.14 18.09
C PRO A 226 4.64 2.12 18.03
N TYR A 227 4.45 1.44 16.89
CA TYR A 227 3.30 0.58 16.64
C TYR A 227 3.67 -0.90 16.48
N ILE A 228 4.93 -1.26 16.70
CA ILE A 228 5.42 -2.61 16.41
C ILE A 228 4.86 -3.67 17.35
N GLU A 229 4.57 -3.33 18.59
CA GLU A 229 3.91 -4.27 19.55
C GLU A 229 2.51 -4.61 19.04
N LYS A 230 1.72 -3.60 18.68
CA LYS A 230 0.38 -3.79 18.12
C LYS A 230 0.41 -4.57 16.81
N TRP A 231 1.44 -4.35 15.98
CA TRP A 231 1.68 -5.12 14.76
C TRP A 231 1.93 -6.59 15.07
N CYS A 232 2.76 -6.92 16.06
CA CYS A 232 2.95 -8.29 16.52
C CYS A 232 1.64 -8.91 17.02
N ASP A 233 0.86 -8.19 17.83
CA ASP A 233 -0.40 -8.68 18.38
C ASP A 233 -1.41 -9.03 17.28
N ALA A 234 -1.51 -8.21 16.26
CA ALA A 234 -2.40 -8.46 15.11
C ALA A 234 -1.93 -9.66 14.26
N LEU A 235 -0.64 -9.76 13.95
CA LEU A 235 -0.10 -10.89 13.23
C LEU A 235 -0.21 -12.19 14.03
N ASN A 236 -0.12 -12.12 15.35
CA ASN A 236 -0.34 -13.25 16.25
C ASN A 236 -1.75 -13.85 16.15
N CYS A 237 -2.72 -13.10 15.64
CA CYS A 237 -4.06 -13.62 15.35
C CYS A 237 -4.10 -14.54 14.11
N GLN A 238 -3.13 -14.46 13.24
CA GLN A 238 -3.11 -15.18 11.96
C GLN A 238 -2.21 -16.42 12.04
N VAL A 239 -2.61 -17.36 12.91
CA VAL A 239 -1.83 -18.55 13.30
C VAL A 239 -1.53 -19.45 12.13
N SER A 240 -2.54 -19.74 11.30
CA SER A 240 -2.40 -20.64 10.14
C SER A 240 -1.35 -20.14 9.13
N GLN A 241 -1.15 -18.82 9.06
CA GLN A 241 -0.14 -18.23 8.19
C GLN A 241 1.23 -18.20 8.85
N PHE A 242 1.38 -17.47 9.99
CA PHE A 242 2.69 -17.15 10.54
C PHE A 242 3.34 -18.31 11.30
N TYR A 243 2.56 -19.33 11.72
CA TYR A 243 3.06 -20.46 12.53
C TYR A 243 2.81 -21.84 11.94
N GLU A 244 2.17 -21.91 10.73
CA GLU A 244 1.89 -23.18 10.06
C GLU A 244 2.34 -23.15 8.61
N TRP A 245 1.65 -22.40 7.73
CA TRP A 245 1.92 -22.38 6.29
C TRP A 245 3.28 -21.77 5.92
N LEU A 246 3.53 -20.53 6.34
CA LEU A 246 4.74 -19.81 5.95
C LEU A 246 6.03 -20.41 6.55
N PRO A 247 6.03 -20.97 7.78
CA PRO A 247 7.15 -21.77 8.26
C PRO A 247 7.41 -23.01 7.40
N TRP A 248 6.36 -23.73 7.01
CA TRP A 248 6.49 -24.89 6.15
C TRP A 248 7.06 -24.52 4.76
N ASP A 249 6.55 -23.46 4.15
CA ASP A 249 7.05 -22.94 2.87
C ASP A 249 8.53 -22.50 2.94
N LYS A 250 8.97 -22.00 4.09
CA LYS A 250 10.33 -21.48 4.30
C LYS A 250 11.30 -22.46 4.97
N GLY A 251 10.84 -23.64 5.40
CA GLY A 251 11.65 -24.60 6.15
C GLY A 251 12.09 -24.07 7.52
N THR A 252 11.19 -23.41 8.26
CA THR A 252 11.45 -22.85 9.59
C THR A 252 10.54 -23.43 10.68
N GLU A 253 9.95 -24.61 10.43
CA GLU A 253 9.02 -25.28 11.36
C GLU A 253 9.70 -25.61 12.70
N ASP A 254 10.98 -26.00 12.69
CA ASP A 254 11.74 -26.30 13.90
C ASP A 254 11.87 -25.07 14.81
N GLU A 255 12.01 -23.86 14.22
CA GLU A 255 12.06 -22.63 15.01
C GLU A 255 10.69 -22.30 15.63
N VAL A 256 9.60 -22.60 14.93
CA VAL A 256 8.26 -22.46 15.47
C VAL A 256 8.02 -23.50 16.57
N ALA A 257 8.47 -24.74 16.37
CA ALA A 257 8.38 -25.79 17.39
C ALA A 257 9.18 -25.42 18.66
N ALA A 258 10.32 -24.77 18.52
CA ALA A 258 11.14 -24.29 19.62
C ALA A 258 10.49 -23.19 20.48
N ILE A 259 9.43 -22.51 19.98
CA ILE A 259 8.64 -21.56 20.78
C ILE A 259 7.91 -22.28 21.92
N GLY A 260 7.62 -23.57 21.75
CA GLY A 260 6.86 -24.38 22.71
C GLY A 260 5.36 -24.02 22.71
N ASP A 261 4.79 -23.83 23.88
CA ASP A 261 3.36 -23.46 23.97
C ASP A 261 3.12 -22.05 23.44
N ARG A 262 2.60 -21.98 22.22
CA ARG A 262 2.33 -20.74 21.51
C ARG A 262 1.20 -19.90 22.12
N THR A 263 0.38 -20.47 22.97
CA THR A 263 -0.71 -19.72 23.62
C THR A 263 -0.20 -18.89 24.79
N THR A 264 0.89 -19.30 25.40
CA THR A 264 1.48 -18.65 26.58
C THR A 264 2.80 -17.95 26.29
N ASN A 265 3.61 -18.45 25.33
CA ASN A 265 4.91 -17.86 24.98
C ASN A 265 4.76 -16.74 23.92
N ILE A 266 4.11 -15.64 24.28
CA ILE A 266 3.95 -14.47 23.40
C ILE A 266 5.31 -13.85 23.04
N ALA A 267 6.25 -13.82 23.99
CA ALA A 267 7.60 -13.27 23.72
C ALA A 267 8.33 -14.06 22.63
N GLY A 268 8.26 -15.39 22.64
CA GLY A 268 8.82 -16.25 21.60
C GLY A 268 8.16 -16.04 20.25
N ARG A 269 6.83 -15.90 20.23
CA ARG A 269 6.08 -15.55 19.00
C ARG A 269 6.52 -14.21 18.43
N ASN A 270 6.57 -13.18 19.24
CA ASN A 270 6.99 -11.85 18.81
C ASN A 270 8.43 -11.86 18.31
N ALA A 271 9.34 -12.58 18.97
CA ALA A 271 10.72 -12.74 18.49
C ALA A 271 10.79 -13.39 17.09
N TYR A 272 9.96 -14.42 16.85
CA TYR A 272 9.86 -15.07 15.55
C TYR A 272 9.30 -14.10 14.47
N LEU A 273 8.23 -13.39 14.77
CA LEU A 273 7.68 -12.37 13.85
C LEU A 273 8.71 -11.30 13.52
N MET A 274 9.40 -10.78 14.51
CA MET A 274 10.46 -9.78 14.33
C MET A 274 11.60 -10.30 13.46
N LYS A 275 12.01 -11.55 13.67
CA LYS A 275 13.09 -12.18 12.90
C LYS A 275 12.76 -12.34 11.41
N TYR A 276 11.53 -12.72 11.08
CA TYR A 276 11.15 -13.12 9.72
C TYR A 276 10.33 -12.08 8.98
N TRP A 277 9.43 -11.36 9.65
CA TRP A 277 8.41 -10.54 9.03
C TRP A 277 8.66 -9.03 9.17
N ALA A 278 9.39 -8.58 10.19
CA ALA A 278 9.78 -7.19 10.32
C ALA A 278 10.93 -6.78 9.35
N LYS A 279 11.56 -7.73 8.66
CA LYS A 279 12.71 -7.49 7.77
C LYS A 279 12.44 -6.41 6.72
N ARG A 280 11.23 -6.35 6.17
CA ARG A 280 10.84 -5.32 5.19
C ARG A 280 10.97 -3.93 5.80
N LYS A 281 10.36 -3.70 6.96
CA LYS A 281 10.39 -2.42 7.68
C LYS A 281 11.82 -2.00 8.07
N VAL A 282 12.62 -2.96 8.54
CA VAL A 282 14.04 -2.74 8.87
C VAL A 282 14.86 -2.39 7.62
N ASN A 283 14.61 -3.08 6.50
CA ASN A 283 15.28 -2.80 5.24
C ASN A 283 14.87 -1.45 4.65
N ASP A 284 13.59 -1.08 4.77
CA ASP A 284 13.10 0.23 4.33
C ASP A 284 13.74 1.37 5.13
N ALA A 285 13.87 1.21 6.44
CA ALA A 285 14.59 2.18 7.29
C ALA A 285 16.05 2.37 6.84
N LYS A 286 16.72 1.29 6.44
CA LYS A 286 18.11 1.35 5.98
C LYS A 286 18.23 1.94 4.57
N ARG A 287 17.47 1.41 3.60
CA ARG A 287 17.59 1.81 2.19
C ARG A 287 17.08 3.22 1.92
N PHE A 288 16.18 3.72 2.75
CA PHE A 288 15.56 5.04 2.61
C PHE A 288 16.01 6.04 3.70
N ALA A 289 17.14 5.78 4.37
CA ALA A 289 17.64 6.65 5.42
C ALA A 289 17.88 8.10 4.97
N ASP A 290 18.34 8.32 3.75
CA ASP A 290 18.55 9.66 3.20
C ASP A 290 17.22 10.36 2.90
N ALA A 291 16.26 9.64 2.33
CA ALA A 291 14.90 10.15 2.13
C ALA A 291 14.22 10.49 3.46
N TRP A 292 14.47 9.71 4.52
CA TRP A 292 14.00 10.05 5.87
C TRP A 292 14.54 11.37 6.36
N ARG A 293 15.85 11.59 6.22
CA ARG A 293 16.51 12.86 6.63
C ARG A 293 15.99 14.08 5.87
N GLU A 294 15.60 13.87 4.58
CA GLU A 294 14.96 14.92 3.78
C GLU A 294 13.52 15.21 4.26
N GLN A 295 12.73 14.18 4.56
CA GLN A 295 11.33 14.31 4.98
C GLN A 295 11.19 14.78 6.42
N TYR A 296 12.15 14.42 7.29
CA TYR A 296 12.12 14.69 8.73
C TYR A 296 13.42 15.34 9.20
N PRO A 297 13.69 16.60 8.80
CA PRO A 297 14.92 17.27 9.20
C PRO A 297 15.13 17.26 10.72
N GLY A 298 16.30 16.83 11.16
CA GLY A 298 16.67 16.77 12.58
C GLY A 298 16.11 15.59 13.38
N LYS A 299 15.23 14.74 12.80
CA LYS A 299 14.77 13.53 13.48
C LYS A 299 15.73 12.34 13.18
N PRO A 300 16.02 11.50 14.17
CA PRO A 300 16.79 10.26 13.94
C PRO A 300 16.02 9.32 13.00
N VAL A 301 16.76 8.50 12.25
CA VAL A 301 16.15 7.45 11.43
C VAL A 301 15.60 6.36 12.35
N PRO A 302 14.31 5.96 12.25
CA PRO A 302 13.74 4.88 13.03
C PRO A 302 14.42 3.54 12.71
N LYS A 303 14.23 2.55 13.59
CA LYS A 303 14.68 1.17 13.32
C LYS A 303 13.85 0.51 12.23
N MET A 304 12.58 0.88 12.15
CA MET A 304 11.59 0.32 11.22
C MET A 304 10.74 1.42 10.60
N VAL A 305 10.54 1.32 9.28
CA VAL A 305 9.78 2.28 8.48
C VAL A 305 8.81 1.52 7.60
N GLU A 306 7.60 2.02 7.46
CA GLU A 306 6.70 1.69 6.37
C GLU A 306 6.81 2.77 5.30
N SER A 307 6.96 2.38 4.05
CA SER A 307 7.23 3.30 2.95
C SER A 307 6.22 3.15 1.83
N TYR A 308 5.89 4.28 1.21
CA TYR A 308 4.88 4.37 0.16
C TYR A 308 5.36 5.22 -1.01
N GLU A 309 4.94 4.82 -2.20
CA GLU A 309 5.09 5.60 -3.42
C GLU A 309 3.75 6.23 -3.78
N ILE A 310 3.74 7.51 -4.14
CA ILE A 310 2.54 8.20 -4.61
C ILE A 310 2.28 7.79 -6.06
N SER A 311 1.10 7.23 -6.30
CA SER A 311 0.63 6.86 -7.63
C SER A 311 0.07 8.06 -8.38
N GLU A 312 0.41 8.19 -9.66
CA GLU A 312 -0.12 9.23 -10.55
C GLU A 312 -1.56 8.94 -11.02
N TYR A 313 -2.11 7.75 -10.69
CA TYR A 313 -3.45 7.32 -11.11
C TYR A 313 -4.57 7.83 -10.19
N GLY A 314 -4.25 8.24 -8.98
CA GLY A 314 -5.17 8.90 -8.05
C GLY A 314 -5.21 10.42 -8.23
N ARG A 315 -5.85 11.13 -7.30
CA ARG A 315 -5.66 12.58 -7.23
C ARG A 315 -4.23 12.90 -6.80
N PRO A 316 -3.70 14.06 -7.19
CA PRO A 316 -2.44 14.53 -6.64
C PRO A 316 -2.54 14.75 -5.11
N PRO A 317 -1.40 14.63 -4.39
CA PRO A 317 -1.36 14.88 -2.95
C PRO A 317 -1.62 16.36 -2.65
N ILE A 318 -2.15 16.60 -1.45
CA ILE A 318 -2.34 17.93 -0.87
C ILE A 318 -1.62 18.00 0.48
N GLU A 319 -1.46 19.19 1.05
CA GLU A 319 -0.73 19.37 2.31
C GLU A 319 -1.26 18.51 3.44
N GLU A 320 -2.58 18.43 3.59
CA GLU A 320 -3.24 17.66 4.64
C GLU A 320 -2.93 16.15 4.56
N ASP A 321 -2.61 15.63 3.36
CA ASP A 321 -2.22 14.22 3.23
C ASP A 321 -0.84 13.99 3.88
N PHE A 322 0.09 14.91 3.69
CA PHE A 322 1.42 14.83 4.30
C PHE A 322 1.36 15.05 5.82
N GLU A 323 0.58 16.03 6.29
CA GLU A 323 0.36 16.26 7.72
C GLU A 323 -0.25 15.01 8.38
N LEU A 324 -1.19 14.36 7.71
CA LEU A 324 -1.81 13.13 8.19
C LEU A 324 -0.81 11.98 8.29
N LEU A 325 -0.08 11.72 7.22
CA LEU A 325 0.76 10.53 7.06
C LEU A 325 2.11 10.69 7.76
N MET A 326 2.70 11.89 7.72
CA MET A 326 4.06 12.14 8.19
C MET A 326 4.11 12.88 9.54
N GLY A 327 3.06 13.62 9.89
CA GLY A 327 2.94 14.43 11.12
C GLY A 327 2.75 13.65 12.43
#